data_3a66dc3c833ef197aeb4a43f41981300
#
_entry.id   3a66dc3c833ef197aeb4a43f41981300
#
_cell.length_a   1.000
_cell.length_b   1.000
_cell.length_c   1.000
_cell.angle_alpha   90.00
_cell.angle_beta   90.00
_cell.angle_gamma   90.00
#
_symmetry.space_group_name_H-M   'P 1'
#
loop_
_entity.id
_entity.type
_entity.pdbx_description
1 polymer ?
#
loop_
_entity_poly.entity_id
_entity_poly.type
_entity_poly.pdbx_seq_one_letter_code
_entity_poly.pdbx_strand_id
1 'polypeptide(L)'
;TSPQRSSKITLMEDGVLIAPAPYSAPAAYYFPSIARMEAVEILKGSSQIQYGPFTTGGAINMVSTAIPDSTKILIRSRFGSFNTGQVYASAGQSSEQIGYLLEFQNSKSNGFKQLNNQANTGFDITDFMGKIKLSTRQEAKINQYLEFKYHYYDETSNETYLGITKKELSVNPYDRYAASQEDQMNADQQQFMLTHVIDFSEQLKIITNAYHNTFSRNWYKLDDVIFDGEKKSLAAVLEDPIPYSNHLQILKGEVATGADALMVKANNRIYNARGMQTKIDYHWYDAKGSFHDIELGGRLHYDDEDRFQWEDGYSII
;
A
#
# COMPACT_ATOMS: atom_id res chain seq x y z
N THR A 1 -17.61 10.73 -8.98
CA THR A 1 -16.51 10.00 -8.32
C THR A 1 -15.21 10.38 -9.02
N SER A 2 -14.21 10.86 -8.27
CA SER A 2 -12.89 11.14 -8.81
C SER A 2 -12.20 9.81 -9.14
N PRO A 3 -11.62 9.64 -10.35
CA PRO A 3 -10.87 8.44 -10.69
C PRO A 3 -9.50 8.35 -9.98
N GLN A 4 -9.16 9.31 -9.12
CA GLN A 4 -7.87 9.42 -8.47
C GLN A 4 -7.75 8.49 -7.25
N ARG A 5 -7.68 7.17 -7.48
CA ARG A 5 -7.25 6.16 -6.51
C ARG A 5 -7.76 6.38 -5.09
N SER A 6 -9.10 6.47 -4.94
CA SER A 6 -9.76 6.62 -3.64
C SER A 6 -9.34 7.86 -2.84
N SER A 7 -8.94 8.95 -3.49
CA SER A 7 -8.49 10.19 -2.82
C SER A 7 -9.53 10.87 -1.91
N LYS A 8 -10.75 10.30 -1.82
CA LYS A 8 -11.83 10.77 -0.91
C LYS A 8 -12.09 9.80 0.24
N ILE A 9 -11.31 8.74 0.35
CA ILE A 9 -11.38 7.75 1.43
C ILE A 9 -10.05 7.79 2.17
N THR A 10 -10.09 8.13 3.43
CA THR A 10 -8.90 8.13 4.28
C THR A 10 -8.53 6.70 4.64
N LEU A 11 -7.26 6.35 4.45
CA LEU A 11 -6.69 5.06 4.82
C LEU A 11 -5.83 5.22 6.06
N MET A 12 -6.02 4.32 7.02
CA MET A 12 -5.27 4.28 8.27
C MET A 12 -4.80 2.87 8.59
N GLU A 13 -3.71 2.77 9.32
CA GLU A 13 -3.30 1.58 10.05
C GLU A 13 -3.07 1.95 11.52
N ASP A 14 -3.74 1.24 12.43
CA ASP A 14 -3.73 1.52 13.86
C ASP A 14 -4.06 2.99 14.19
N GLY A 15 -5.01 3.58 13.46
CA GLY A 15 -5.44 4.96 13.62
C GLY A 15 -4.52 6.03 13.05
N VAL A 16 -3.40 5.65 12.44
CA VAL A 16 -2.44 6.55 11.78
C VAL A 16 -2.64 6.53 10.27
N LEU A 17 -2.58 7.70 9.62
CA LEU A 17 -2.71 7.84 8.18
C LEU A 17 -1.58 7.11 7.45
N ILE A 18 -1.93 6.27 6.46
CA ILE A 18 -0.98 5.44 5.72
C ILE A 18 -0.95 5.69 4.21
N ALA A 19 -1.83 6.54 3.66
CA ALA A 19 -1.60 7.01 2.30
C ALA A 19 -0.19 7.65 2.24
N PRO A 20 0.58 7.47 1.16
CA PRO A 20 1.98 7.91 1.11
C PRO A 20 2.20 9.38 1.47
N ALA A 21 1.33 10.28 1.00
CA ALA A 21 1.29 11.67 1.39
C ALA A 21 -0.18 12.10 1.59
N PRO A 22 -0.77 11.88 2.78
CA PRO A 22 -2.22 12.00 3.01
C PRO A 22 -2.79 13.39 2.73
N TYR A 23 -1.98 14.44 2.85
CA TYR A 23 -2.40 15.83 2.64
C TYR A 23 -2.00 16.36 1.25
N SER A 24 -0.77 16.11 0.79
CA SER A 24 -0.27 16.64 -0.48
C SER A 24 -0.65 15.78 -1.69
N ALA A 25 -0.74 14.46 -1.53
CA ALA A 25 -1.08 13.52 -2.59
C ALA A 25 -1.90 12.33 -2.06
N PRO A 26 -3.20 12.50 -1.74
CA PRO A 26 -4.01 11.55 -0.98
C PRO A 26 -4.45 10.32 -1.81
N ALA A 27 -3.59 9.79 -2.65
CA ALA A 27 -3.88 8.62 -3.46
C ALA A 27 -3.48 7.33 -2.73
N ALA A 28 -4.34 6.31 -2.80
CA ALA A 28 -4.10 5.00 -2.22
C ALA A 28 -3.13 4.19 -3.10
N TYR A 29 -1.82 4.45 -2.94
CA TYR A 29 -0.77 3.70 -3.64
C TYR A 29 -0.29 2.48 -2.86
N TYR A 30 -0.50 2.48 -1.56
CA TYR A 30 -0.10 1.41 -0.66
C TYR A 30 -1.30 0.89 0.13
N PHE A 31 -1.35 -0.42 0.28
CA PHE A 31 -2.24 -1.13 1.19
C PHE A 31 -1.44 -2.18 1.96
N PRO A 32 -1.56 -2.23 3.28
CA PRO A 32 -0.89 -3.25 4.08
C PRO A 32 -1.40 -4.65 3.75
N SER A 33 -0.53 -5.64 3.93
CA SER A 33 -0.90 -7.05 3.75
C SER A 33 -2.02 -7.45 4.70
N ILE A 34 -3.12 -7.98 4.14
CA ILE A 34 -4.27 -8.47 4.93
C ILE A 34 -3.86 -9.60 5.89
N ALA A 35 -2.82 -10.35 5.57
CA ALA A 35 -2.39 -11.48 6.41
C ALA A 35 -1.88 -11.07 7.80
N ARG A 36 -1.42 -9.82 7.95
CA ARG A 36 -0.99 -9.22 9.22
C ARG A 36 -2.03 -8.29 9.86
N MET A 37 -3.25 -8.29 9.35
CA MET A 37 -4.35 -7.53 9.91
C MET A 37 -5.25 -8.41 10.76
N GLU A 38 -5.62 -7.90 11.93
CA GLU A 38 -6.57 -8.52 12.84
C GLU A 38 -8.01 -8.09 12.53
N ALA A 39 -8.17 -6.83 12.13
CA ALA A 39 -9.47 -6.27 11.78
C ALA A 39 -9.36 -5.19 10.69
N VAL A 40 -10.48 -4.94 10.01
CA VAL A 40 -10.69 -3.79 9.12
C VAL A 40 -11.94 -3.06 9.57
N GLU A 41 -11.77 -1.82 10.00
CA GLU A 41 -12.83 -0.94 10.44
C GLU A 41 -13.24 0.00 9.30
N ILE A 42 -14.51 0.01 8.96
CA ILE A 42 -15.06 0.89 7.91
C ILE A 42 -15.93 1.96 8.57
N LEU A 43 -15.46 3.18 8.51
CA LEU A 43 -16.11 4.34 9.14
C LEU A 43 -16.89 5.13 8.09
N LYS A 44 -18.18 5.31 8.35
CA LYS A 44 -19.12 6.03 7.47
C LYS A 44 -19.91 7.03 8.30
N GLY A 45 -20.34 8.12 7.64
CA GLY A 45 -21.14 9.16 8.29
C GLY A 45 -20.29 10.28 8.88
N SER A 46 -20.85 11.06 9.82
CA SER A 46 -20.21 12.28 10.35
C SER A 46 -18.96 12.00 11.20
N SER A 47 -18.87 10.84 11.85
CA SER A 47 -17.75 10.48 12.72
C SER A 47 -16.41 10.33 11.98
N GLN A 48 -16.44 10.11 10.67
CA GLN A 48 -15.22 10.00 9.86
C GLN A 48 -14.38 11.29 9.82
N ILE A 49 -14.99 12.46 10.03
CA ILE A 49 -14.34 13.79 9.95
C ILE A 49 -13.15 13.89 10.91
N GLN A 50 -13.21 13.26 12.07
CA GLN A 50 -12.14 13.27 13.06
C GLN A 50 -10.80 12.68 12.55
N TYR A 51 -10.83 11.85 11.52
CA TYR A 51 -9.64 11.17 11.02
C TYR A 51 -8.82 11.98 10.00
N GLY A 52 -9.28 13.17 9.63
CA GLY A 52 -8.48 14.12 8.85
C GLY A 52 -9.04 14.45 7.47
N PRO A 53 -8.20 14.90 6.55
CA PRO A 53 -8.63 15.35 5.24
C PRO A 53 -9.13 14.17 4.38
N PHE A 54 -9.90 14.51 3.32
CA PHE A 54 -10.34 13.56 2.31
C PHE A 54 -11.21 12.40 2.80
N THR A 55 -11.97 12.63 3.88
CA THR A 55 -12.87 11.63 4.48
C THR A 55 -14.30 11.65 3.91
N THR A 56 -14.59 12.46 2.87
CA THR A 56 -15.96 12.60 2.32
C THR A 56 -16.57 11.30 1.82
N GLY A 57 -15.76 10.35 1.43
CA GLY A 57 -16.17 8.99 1.01
C GLY A 57 -16.15 7.96 2.14
N GLY A 58 -15.58 8.30 3.30
CA GLY A 58 -15.40 7.40 4.43
C GLY A 58 -13.95 7.34 4.91
N ALA A 59 -13.71 6.51 5.93
CA ALA A 59 -12.38 6.16 6.37
C ALA A 59 -12.29 4.65 6.60
N ILE A 60 -11.14 4.07 6.30
CA ILE A 60 -10.82 2.66 6.52
C ILE A 60 -9.62 2.61 7.45
N ASN A 61 -9.79 1.94 8.60
CA ASN A 61 -8.70 1.68 9.53
C ASN A 61 -8.38 0.18 9.51
N MET A 62 -7.15 -0.16 9.21
CA MET A 62 -6.64 -1.52 9.27
C MET A 62 -5.93 -1.70 10.60
N VAL A 63 -6.39 -2.66 11.40
CA VAL A 63 -5.85 -2.93 12.72
C VAL A 63 -4.82 -4.06 12.58
N SER A 64 -3.55 -3.75 12.83
CA SER A 64 -2.48 -4.73 12.75
C SER A 64 -2.52 -5.71 13.92
N THR A 65 -2.01 -6.94 13.73
CA THR A 65 -1.99 -7.99 14.75
C THR A 65 -1.47 -7.46 16.08
N ALA A 66 -2.22 -7.70 17.15
CA ALA A 66 -1.81 -7.34 18.51
C ALA A 66 -0.71 -8.28 19.03
N ILE A 67 0.12 -7.78 19.95
CA ILE A 67 1.08 -8.61 20.68
C ILE A 67 0.28 -9.61 21.53
N PRO A 68 0.48 -10.92 21.37
CA PRO A 68 -0.32 -11.92 22.07
C PRO A 68 0.04 -12.01 23.58
N ASP A 69 -0.95 -12.29 24.43
CA ASP A 69 -0.77 -12.42 25.88
C ASP A 69 -0.01 -13.67 26.30
N SER A 70 0.06 -14.67 25.44
CA SER A 70 0.82 -15.91 25.66
C SER A 70 1.65 -16.24 24.42
N THR A 71 2.62 -17.13 24.57
CA THR A 71 3.45 -17.57 23.43
C THR A 71 2.59 -18.08 22.30
N LYS A 72 2.67 -17.44 21.16
CA LYS A 72 1.93 -17.82 19.95
C LYS A 72 2.89 -17.85 18.76
N ILE A 73 2.93 -18.98 18.08
CA ILE A 73 3.67 -19.17 16.82
C ILE A 73 2.67 -19.63 15.78
N LEU A 74 2.69 -19.02 14.62
CA LEU A 74 1.78 -19.34 13.53
C LEU A 74 2.56 -19.36 12.21
N ILE A 75 2.40 -20.43 11.44
CA ILE A 75 2.93 -20.55 10.08
C ILE A 75 1.76 -20.93 9.17
N ARG A 76 1.58 -20.20 8.09
CA ARG A 76 0.60 -20.48 7.04
C ARG A 76 1.30 -20.52 5.70
N SER A 77 1.00 -21.53 4.89
CA SER A 77 1.47 -21.63 3.51
C SER A 77 0.29 -21.84 2.58
N ARG A 78 0.33 -21.19 1.42
CA ARG A 78 -0.66 -21.36 0.36
C ARG A 78 0.06 -21.57 -0.96
N PHE A 79 -0.44 -22.47 -1.78
CA PHE A 79 0.05 -22.74 -3.12
C PHE A 79 -1.11 -22.74 -4.09
N GLY A 80 -0.93 -22.25 -5.28
CA GLY A 80 -1.98 -22.11 -6.27
C GLY A 80 -1.47 -22.12 -7.71
N SER A 81 -2.38 -21.87 -8.64
CA SER A 81 -2.08 -21.75 -10.07
C SER A 81 -1.02 -20.69 -10.35
N PHE A 82 -0.39 -20.76 -11.52
CA PHE A 82 0.64 -19.82 -11.98
C PHE A 82 1.85 -19.77 -11.05
N ASN A 83 2.21 -20.88 -10.47
CA ASN A 83 3.30 -21.00 -9.50
C ASN A 83 3.14 -20.00 -8.33
N THR A 84 1.89 -19.72 -7.94
CA THR A 84 1.61 -18.81 -6.83
C THR A 84 1.96 -19.50 -5.52
N GLY A 85 2.80 -18.87 -4.72
CA GLY A 85 3.18 -19.28 -3.38
C GLY A 85 3.06 -18.12 -2.40
N GLN A 86 2.54 -18.40 -1.21
CA GLN A 86 2.51 -17.47 -0.10
C GLN A 86 2.95 -18.18 1.16
N VAL A 87 3.87 -17.57 1.90
CA VAL A 87 4.27 -18.00 3.24
C VAL A 87 4.06 -16.82 4.19
N TYR A 88 3.40 -17.07 5.29
CA TYR A 88 3.26 -16.15 6.41
C TYR A 88 3.74 -16.85 7.68
N ALA A 89 4.55 -16.17 8.46
CA ALA A 89 5.02 -16.64 9.76
C ALA A 89 4.89 -15.52 10.80
N SER A 90 4.42 -15.84 12.00
CA SER A 90 4.42 -14.92 13.12
C SER A 90 4.84 -15.62 14.40
N ALA A 91 5.52 -14.88 15.29
CA ALA A 91 5.89 -15.32 16.62
C ALA A 91 5.80 -14.15 17.59
N GLY A 92 5.14 -14.35 18.71
CA GLY A 92 4.97 -13.31 19.70
C GLY A 92 4.64 -13.86 21.09
N GLN A 93 4.83 -13.00 22.08
CA GLN A 93 4.55 -13.27 23.49
C GLN A 93 4.53 -11.97 24.27
N SER A 94 3.76 -11.91 25.34
CA SER A 94 3.93 -10.89 26.37
C SER A 94 4.11 -11.50 27.75
N SER A 95 4.84 -10.78 28.59
CA SER A 95 4.88 -10.91 30.02
C SER A 95 4.20 -9.69 30.63
N GLU A 96 4.20 -9.58 31.96
CA GLU A 96 3.60 -8.42 32.65
C GLU A 96 4.14 -7.07 32.14
N GLN A 97 5.44 -6.97 31.90
CA GLN A 97 6.11 -5.70 31.58
C GLN A 97 6.63 -5.61 30.13
N ILE A 98 6.84 -6.73 29.46
CA ILE A 98 7.48 -6.76 28.14
C ILE A 98 6.67 -7.68 27.23
N GLY A 99 6.34 -7.17 26.04
CA GLY A 99 5.74 -7.97 24.96
C GLY A 99 6.45 -7.75 23.65
N TYR A 100 6.40 -8.73 22.75
CA TYR A 100 6.91 -8.61 21.39
C TYR A 100 6.07 -9.42 20.40
N LEU A 101 6.12 -8.99 19.16
CA LEU A 101 5.56 -9.69 18.00
C LEU A 101 6.48 -9.47 16.79
N LEU A 102 6.74 -10.56 16.05
CA LEU A 102 7.41 -10.52 14.76
C LEU A 102 6.52 -11.21 13.74
N GLU A 103 6.36 -10.61 12.59
CA GLU A 103 5.61 -11.14 11.46
C GLU A 103 6.41 -11.02 10.17
N PHE A 104 6.36 -12.04 9.35
CA PHE A 104 6.97 -12.09 8.04
C PHE A 104 6.01 -12.70 7.04
N GLN A 105 5.92 -12.10 5.85
CA GLN A 105 5.21 -12.67 4.72
C GLN A 105 6.04 -12.53 3.44
N ASN A 106 6.02 -13.56 2.63
CA ASN A 106 6.43 -13.48 1.24
C ASN A 106 5.34 -14.07 0.34
N SER A 107 5.05 -13.39 -0.76
CA SER A 107 4.05 -13.80 -1.75
C SER A 107 4.63 -13.65 -3.15
N LYS A 108 4.60 -14.71 -3.94
CA LYS A 108 5.11 -14.76 -5.31
C LYS A 108 4.13 -15.38 -6.27
N SER A 109 4.16 -14.98 -7.52
CA SER A 109 3.43 -15.59 -8.61
C SER A 109 4.14 -15.33 -9.93
N ASN A 110 4.00 -16.25 -10.90
CA ASN A 110 4.44 -16.00 -12.29
C ASN A 110 3.41 -15.20 -13.09
N GLY A 111 2.21 -14.96 -12.51
CA GLY A 111 1.13 -14.23 -13.16
C GLY A 111 0.33 -15.09 -14.14
N PHE A 112 -0.87 -14.64 -14.46
CA PHE A 112 -1.81 -15.34 -15.35
C PHE A 112 -1.84 -14.77 -16.78
N LYS A 113 -1.23 -13.59 -16.98
CA LYS A 113 -1.15 -12.94 -18.28
C LYS A 113 -0.06 -13.64 -19.09
N GLN A 114 -0.20 -13.66 -20.42
CA GLN A 114 0.67 -14.38 -21.33
C GLN A 114 1.34 -13.40 -22.29
N LEU A 115 2.65 -13.27 -22.18
CA LEU A 115 3.48 -12.59 -23.16
C LEU A 115 3.96 -13.60 -24.21
N ASN A 116 4.03 -13.20 -25.48
CA ASN A 116 4.46 -14.09 -26.58
C ASN A 116 5.85 -14.69 -26.34
N ASN A 117 6.73 -13.99 -25.63
CA ASN A 117 8.07 -14.46 -25.26
C ASN A 117 8.11 -15.27 -23.96
N GLN A 118 6.95 -15.60 -23.38
CA GLN A 118 6.81 -16.32 -22.10
C GLN A 118 7.48 -15.65 -20.90
N ALA A 119 7.71 -14.34 -20.95
CA ALA A 119 8.24 -13.59 -19.82
C ALA A 119 7.27 -13.62 -18.64
N ASN A 120 7.82 -13.46 -17.42
CA ASN A 120 7.05 -13.46 -16.19
C ASN A 120 6.15 -12.22 -16.10
N THR A 121 4.87 -12.42 -15.83
CA THR A 121 3.87 -11.35 -15.65
C THR A 121 3.32 -11.30 -14.22
N GLY A 122 4.03 -11.88 -13.28
CA GLY A 122 3.64 -11.98 -11.89
C GLY A 122 4.32 -10.95 -10.99
N PHE A 123 4.48 -11.32 -9.72
CA PHE A 123 4.98 -10.45 -8.68
C PHE A 123 5.80 -11.20 -7.63
N ASP A 124 6.61 -10.43 -6.89
CA ASP A 124 7.29 -10.83 -5.65
C ASP A 124 7.07 -9.73 -4.61
N ILE A 125 6.45 -10.09 -3.48
CA ILE A 125 6.12 -9.16 -2.40
C ILE A 125 6.66 -9.72 -1.09
N THR A 126 7.43 -8.89 -0.39
CA THR A 126 7.92 -9.18 0.96
C THR A 126 7.36 -8.15 1.94
N ASP A 127 6.86 -8.62 3.07
CA ASP A 127 6.28 -7.79 4.13
C ASP A 127 6.84 -8.29 5.48
N PHE A 128 7.34 -7.38 6.29
CA PHE A 128 7.86 -7.66 7.64
C PHE A 128 7.32 -6.65 8.63
N MET A 129 6.86 -7.11 9.80
CA MET A 129 6.45 -6.24 10.91
C MET A 129 7.04 -6.75 12.22
N GLY A 130 7.54 -5.82 13.03
CA GLY A 130 7.96 -6.07 14.40
C GLY A 130 7.31 -5.09 15.38
N LYS A 131 6.86 -5.59 16.53
CA LYS A 131 6.36 -4.79 17.66
C LYS A 131 7.10 -5.16 18.94
N ILE A 132 7.40 -4.15 19.77
CA ILE A 132 7.90 -4.31 21.12
C ILE A 132 7.08 -3.39 22.03
N LYS A 133 6.58 -3.92 23.15
CA LYS A 133 5.79 -3.21 24.13
C LYS A 133 6.46 -3.27 25.49
N LEU A 134 6.53 -2.13 26.18
CA LEU A 134 6.98 -1.99 27.54
C LEU A 134 5.81 -1.42 28.38
N SER A 135 5.44 -2.11 29.45
CA SER A 135 4.31 -1.75 30.31
C SER A 135 4.76 -1.54 31.77
N THR A 136 4.06 -0.68 32.49
CA THR A 136 4.19 -0.63 33.95
C THR A 136 3.68 -1.92 34.57
N ARG A 137 4.06 -2.19 35.83
CA ARG A 137 3.50 -3.31 36.60
C ARG A 137 2.01 -3.07 36.89
N GLN A 138 1.25 -4.14 37.09
CA GLN A 138 -0.20 -4.06 37.36
C GLN A 138 -0.54 -3.25 38.63
N GLU A 139 0.37 -3.26 39.62
CA GLU A 139 0.18 -2.51 40.86
C GLU A 139 0.56 -1.03 40.74
N ALA A 140 0.98 -0.55 39.59
CA ALA A 140 1.34 0.84 39.39
C ALA A 140 0.10 1.75 39.61
N LYS A 141 0.32 2.91 40.22
CA LYS A 141 -0.76 3.90 40.43
C LYS A 141 -1.32 4.43 39.10
N ILE A 142 -0.51 4.45 38.09
CA ILE A 142 -0.86 4.86 36.71
C ILE A 142 -0.40 3.74 35.81
N ASN A 143 -1.34 3.13 35.13
CA ASN A 143 -1.03 2.12 34.15
C ASN A 143 -0.68 2.79 32.81
N GLN A 144 0.46 2.41 32.23
CA GLN A 144 0.89 2.93 30.95
C GLN A 144 1.72 1.91 30.21
N TYR A 145 1.71 2.04 28.90
CA TYR A 145 2.64 1.29 28.06
C TYR A 145 3.17 2.13 26.90
N LEU A 146 4.34 1.74 26.44
CA LEU A 146 4.99 2.26 25.26
C LEU A 146 5.17 1.10 24.27
N GLU A 147 4.60 1.22 23.09
CA GLU A 147 4.74 0.24 22.00
C GLU A 147 5.47 0.88 20.83
N PHE A 148 6.55 0.25 20.39
CA PHE A 148 7.23 0.58 19.15
C PHE A 148 6.85 -0.44 18.08
N LYS A 149 6.46 0.03 16.90
CA LYS A 149 6.19 -0.76 15.69
C LYS A 149 7.14 -0.32 14.57
N TYR A 150 7.78 -1.30 13.95
CA TYR A 150 8.47 -1.16 12.68
C TYR A 150 7.82 -2.04 11.63
N HIS A 151 7.64 -1.50 10.43
CA HIS A 151 7.11 -2.23 9.29
C HIS A 151 7.97 -1.94 8.05
N TYR A 152 8.21 -2.96 7.25
CA TYR A 152 8.89 -2.93 5.97
C TYR A 152 8.10 -3.70 4.92
N TYR A 153 7.93 -3.11 3.74
CA TYR A 153 7.26 -3.70 2.59
C TYR A 153 8.12 -3.44 1.35
N ASP A 154 8.23 -4.46 0.50
CA ASP A 154 8.92 -4.41 -0.79
C ASP A 154 8.10 -5.17 -1.83
N GLU A 155 7.93 -4.58 -3.01
CA GLU A 155 7.16 -5.15 -4.11
C GLU A 155 7.88 -4.94 -5.44
N THR A 156 7.96 -6.02 -6.21
CA THR A 156 8.24 -6.01 -7.64
C THR A 156 7.08 -6.71 -8.35
N SER A 157 6.38 -5.97 -9.22
CA SER A 157 5.26 -6.49 -10.03
C SER A 157 5.49 -6.24 -11.51
N ASN A 158 5.42 -7.30 -12.32
CA ASN A 158 5.50 -7.22 -13.78
C ASN A 158 4.10 -6.93 -14.33
N GLU A 159 3.81 -5.66 -14.54
CA GLU A 159 2.43 -5.16 -14.62
C GLU A 159 1.77 -5.31 -15.99
N THR A 160 2.51 -5.33 -17.08
CA THR A 160 1.91 -5.34 -18.43
C THR A 160 0.73 -4.36 -18.56
N TYR A 161 0.97 -3.06 -18.33
CA TYR A 161 -0.07 -2.01 -18.34
C TYR A 161 -0.77 -1.86 -19.69
N LEU A 162 -0.06 -2.16 -20.77
CA LEU A 162 -0.62 -2.16 -22.11
C LEU A 162 -1.74 -3.19 -22.21
N GLY A 163 -2.93 -2.74 -22.57
CA GLY A 163 -4.03 -3.63 -22.96
C GLY A 163 -3.77 -4.26 -24.33
N ILE A 164 -4.78 -4.93 -24.83
CA ILE A 164 -4.82 -5.50 -26.19
C ILE A 164 -6.04 -4.96 -26.93
N THR A 165 -6.07 -5.08 -28.27
CA THR A 165 -7.22 -4.63 -29.05
C THR A 165 -8.49 -5.41 -28.67
N LYS A 166 -9.66 -4.80 -28.89
CA LYS A 166 -10.96 -5.43 -28.62
C LYS A 166 -11.12 -6.76 -29.35
N LYS A 167 -10.58 -6.87 -30.56
CA LYS A 167 -10.60 -8.10 -31.37
C LYS A 167 -9.83 -9.22 -30.68
N GLU A 168 -8.61 -8.94 -30.23
CA GLU A 168 -7.74 -9.93 -29.59
C GLU A 168 -8.25 -10.32 -28.21
N LEU A 169 -8.78 -9.36 -27.45
CA LEU A 169 -9.43 -9.62 -26.16
C LEU A 169 -10.57 -10.65 -26.31
N SER A 170 -11.32 -10.62 -27.42
CA SER A 170 -12.38 -11.59 -27.67
C SER A 170 -11.88 -13.00 -28.03
N VAL A 171 -10.61 -13.12 -28.46
CA VAL A 171 -9.96 -14.40 -28.79
C VAL A 171 -9.29 -15.01 -27.57
N ASN A 172 -8.40 -14.25 -26.93
CA ASN A 172 -7.74 -14.67 -25.68
C ASN A 172 -7.52 -13.46 -24.75
N PRO A 173 -8.29 -13.34 -23.66
CA PRO A 173 -8.19 -12.20 -22.75
C PRO A 173 -6.90 -12.19 -21.92
N TYR A 174 -6.15 -13.28 -21.92
CA TYR A 174 -4.90 -13.40 -21.16
C TYR A 174 -3.67 -12.92 -21.91
N ASP A 175 -3.74 -12.78 -23.24
CA ASP A 175 -2.62 -12.33 -24.06
C ASP A 175 -2.22 -10.89 -23.74
N ARG A 176 -0.91 -10.63 -23.82
CA ARG A 176 -0.32 -9.29 -23.77
C ARG A 176 0.75 -9.16 -24.86
N TYR A 177 0.95 -7.94 -25.34
CA TYR A 177 1.95 -7.69 -26.37
C TYR A 177 3.37 -7.73 -25.82
N ALA A 178 4.30 -8.24 -26.63
CA ALA A 178 5.71 -8.38 -26.28
C ALA A 178 6.35 -7.06 -25.82
N ALA A 179 5.90 -5.93 -26.35
CA ALA A 179 6.38 -4.60 -25.98
C ALA A 179 6.17 -4.24 -24.50
N SER A 180 5.25 -4.93 -23.78
CA SER A 180 5.03 -4.70 -22.34
C SER A 180 5.92 -5.55 -21.43
N GLN A 181 6.91 -6.25 -21.97
CA GLN A 181 7.77 -7.12 -21.15
C GLN A 181 8.61 -6.38 -20.11
N GLU A 182 8.90 -5.10 -20.33
CA GLU A 182 9.65 -4.24 -19.42
C GLU A 182 8.75 -3.47 -18.44
N ASP A 183 7.41 -3.60 -18.58
CA ASP A 183 6.46 -2.93 -17.68
C ASP A 183 6.59 -3.49 -16.27
N GLN A 184 7.05 -2.65 -15.34
CA GLN A 184 7.29 -3.06 -13.96
C GLN A 184 6.88 -1.98 -12.96
N MET A 185 6.28 -2.40 -11.87
CA MET A 185 6.08 -1.60 -10.67
C MET A 185 7.07 -2.07 -9.61
N ASN A 186 7.88 -1.16 -9.11
CA ASN A 186 8.67 -1.36 -7.91
C ASN A 186 8.15 -0.42 -6.84
N ALA A 187 7.91 -0.93 -5.64
CA ALA A 187 7.48 -0.13 -4.51
C ALA A 187 8.10 -0.63 -3.21
N ASP A 188 8.51 0.29 -2.37
CA ASP A 188 8.96 -0.01 -1.01
C ASP A 188 8.30 0.93 -0.01
N GLN A 189 8.07 0.44 1.21
CA GLN A 189 7.59 1.23 2.32
C GLN A 189 8.29 0.88 3.61
N GLN A 190 8.56 1.90 4.42
CA GLN A 190 8.98 1.75 5.80
C GLN A 190 8.09 2.59 6.70
N GLN A 191 7.70 2.03 7.83
CA GLN A 191 6.94 2.72 8.85
C GLN A 191 7.58 2.52 10.22
N PHE A 192 7.77 3.62 10.91
CA PHE A 192 8.09 3.66 12.33
C PHE A 192 6.93 4.29 13.08
N MET A 193 6.44 3.63 14.12
CA MET A 193 5.38 4.16 14.96
C MET A 193 5.70 3.90 16.41
N LEU A 194 5.53 4.92 17.24
CA LEU A 194 5.63 4.86 18.70
C LEU A 194 4.28 5.22 19.27
N THR A 195 3.68 4.29 20.00
CA THR A 195 2.40 4.49 20.70
C THR A 195 2.63 4.53 22.18
N HIS A 196 2.21 5.61 22.84
CA HIS A 196 2.19 5.73 24.29
C HIS A 196 0.74 5.81 24.77
N VAL A 197 0.36 4.90 25.64
CA VAL A 197 -0.96 4.87 26.26
C VAL A 197 -0.81 5.06 27.76
N ILE A 198 -1.60 5.96 28.31
CA ILE A 198 -1.66 6.24 29.75
C ILE A 198 -3.10 6.11 30.20
N ASP A 199 -3.36 5.19 31.11
CA ASP A 199 -4.61 5.05 31.84
C ASP A 199 -4.44 5.73 33.24
N PHE A 200 -4.76 7.04 33.33
CA PHE A 200 -4.62 7.80 34.54
C PHE A 200 -5.62 7.36 35.60
N SER A 201 -6.82 6.99 35.19
CA SER A 201 -7.90 6.49 36.01
C SER A 201 -8.87 5.69 35.17
N GLU A 202 -9.89 5.10 35.77
CA GLU A 202 -10.99 4.48 35.04
C GLU A 202 -11.70 5.45 34.08
N GLN A 203 -11.63 6.75 34.35
CA GLN A 203 -12.31 7.80 33.60
C GLN A 203 -11.42 8.47 32.52
N LEU A 204 -10.09 8.48 32.70
CA LEU A 204 -9.20 9.29 31.87
C LEU A 204 -8.12 8.44 31.23
N LYS A 205 -8.16 8.35 29.89
CA LYS A 205 -7.19 7.69 29.05
C LYS A 205 -6.57 8.67 28.05
N ILE A 206 -5.27 8.58 27.86
CA ILE A 206 -4.53 9.37 26.86
C ILE A 206 -3.77 8.40 25.95
N ILE A 207 -3.93 8.58 24.64
CA ILE A 207 -3.22 7.82 23.62
C ILE A 207 -2.44 8.80 22.74
N THR A 208 -1.13 8.64 22.66
CA THR A 208 -0.26 9.44 21.77
C THR A 208 0.49 8.54 20.81
N ASN A 209 0.39 8.86 19.51
CA ASN A 209 1.16 8.20 18.47
C ASN A 209 2.13 9.20 17.85
N ALA A 210 3.41 8.83 17.72
CA ALA A 210 4.37 9.48 16.85
C ALA A 210 4.76 8.54 15.73
N TYR A 211 4.85 9.04 14.50
CA TYR A 211 5.06 8.18 13.33
C TYR A 211 5.92 8.83 12.25
N HIS A 212 6.58 7.98 11.49
CA HIS A 212 7.29 8.34 10.26
C HIS A 212 7.11 7.21 9.24
N ASN A 213 6.57 7.55 8.08
CA ASN A 213 6.35 6.66 6.96
C ASN A 213 7.16 7.19 5.77
N THR A 214 7.85 6.29 5.09
CA THR A 214 8.44 6.54 3.78
C THR A 214 7.86 5.56 2.78
N PHE A 215 7.54 6.03 1.59
CA PHE A 215 7.07 5.19 0.50
C PHE A 215 7.75 5.63 -0.79
N SER A 216 8.38 4.69 -1.48
CA SER A 216 8.94 4.92 -2.81
C SER A 216 8.24 4.07 -3.83
N ARG A 217 8.10 4.56 -5.03
CA ARG A 217 7.65 3.76 -6.16
C ARG A 217 8.26 4.20 -7.47
N ASN A 218 8.51 3.25 -8.34
CA ASN A 218 8.76 3.47 -9.75
C ASN A 218 7.68 2.75 -10.57
N TRP A 219 6.95 3.50 -11.36
CA TRP A 219 6.11 2.96 -12.41
C TRP A 219 6.86 3.03 -13.72
N TYR A 220 7.54 1.95 -14.04
CA TYR A 220 8.26 1.78 -15.30
C TYR A 220 7.33 1.13 -16.29
N LYS A 221 6.89 1.88 -17.31
CA LYS A 221 5.86 1.40 -18.23
C LYS A 221 6.05 1.95 -19.63
N LEU A 222 5.70 1.16 -20.62
CA LEU A 222 5.61 1.60 -21.99
C LEU A 222 4.57 2.72 -22.12
N ASP A 223 4.97 3.85 -22.71
CA ASP A 223 4.12 5.05 -22.86
C ASP A 223 3.80 5.31 -24.34
N ASP A 224 4.80 5.20 -25.23
CA ASP A 224 4.68 5.49 -26.65
C ASP A 224 5.41 4.47 -27.52
N VAL A 225 5.00 4.41 -28.79
CA VAL A 225 5.64 3.63 -29.86
C VAL A 225 5.93 4.53 -31.08
N ILE A 226 7.08 4.31 -31.70
CA ILE A 226 7.57 5.13 -32.83
C ILE A 226 7.72 4.23 -34.05
N PHE A 227 7.13 4.64 -35.18
CA PHE A 227 7.31 4.04 -36.50
C PHE A 227 7.54 5.14 -37.51
N ASP A 228 8.61 5.03 -38.30
CA ASP A 228 9.00 5.99 -39.35
C ASP A 228 9.04 7.45 -38.86
N GLY A 229 9.56 7.65 -37.66
CA GLY A 229 9.63 8.96 -36.97
C GLY A 229 8.31 9.47 -36.40
N GLU A 230 7.20 8.77 -36.58
CA GLU A 230 5.91 9.13 -36.02
C GLU A 230 5.74 8.50 -34.64
N LYS A 231 5.66 9.33 -33.60
CA LYS A 231 5.40 8.92 -32.21
C LYS A 231 3.91 8.84 -31.93
N LYS A 232 3.42 7.72 -31.42
CA LYS A 232 2.02 7.53 -31.03
C LYS A 232 1.91 6.99 -29.60
N SER A 233 0.92 7.49 -28.87
CA SER A 233 0.57 6.93 -27.58
C SER A 233 -0.08 5.55 -27.75
N LEU A 234 0.13 4.68 -26.77
CA LEU A 234 -0.47 3.34 -26.79
C LEU A 234 -2.00 3.40 -26.86
N ALA A 235 -2.63 4.34 -26.17
CA ALA A 235 -4.07 4.51 -26.20
C ALA A 235 -4.58 4.77 -27.65
N ALA A 236 -3.92 5.66 -28.40
CA ALA A 236 -4.30 5.96 -29.78
C ALA A 236 -4.20 4.72 -30.69
N VAL A 237 -3.12 3.95 -30.55
CA VAL A 237 -2.91 2.73 -31.36
C VAL A 237 -3.96 1.67 -31.05
N LEU A 238 -4.33 1.48 -29.78
CA LEU A 238 -5.30 0.47 -29.36
C LEU A 238 -6.75 0.86 -29.67
N GLU A 239 -7.07 2.16 -29.63
CA GLU A 239 -8.40 2.67 -29.90
C GLU A 239 -8.73 2.56 -31.41
N ASP A 240 -7.79 2.91 -32.29
CA ASP A 240 -7.95 2.80 -33.74
C ASP A 240 -6.75 2.10 -34.40
N PRO A 241 -6.69 0.78 -34.34
CA PRO A 241 -5.53 0.02 -34.80
C PRO A 241 -5.35 -0.03 -36.31
N ILE A 242 -6.36 0.35 -37.13
CA ILE A 242 -6.30 0.24 -38.58
C ILE A 242 -5.30 1.24 -39.18
N PRO A 243 -5.39 2.56 -38.94
CA PRO A 243 -4.43 3.53 -39.41
C PRO A 243 -3.04 3.36 -38.78
N TYR A 244 -2.96 2.78 -37.58
CA TYR A 244 -1.71 2.55 -36.84
C TYR A 244 -1.24 1.10 -36.87
N SER A 245 -1.55 0.36 -37.96
CA SER A 245 -1.22 -1.07 -38.08
C SER A 245 0.27 -1.36 -37.90
N ASN A 246 1.17 -0.52 -38.42
CA ASN A 246 2.61 -0.68 -38.26
C ASN A 246 3.06 -0.50 -36.80
N HIS A 247 2.53 0.51 -36.10
CA HIS A 247 2.78 0.69 -34.68
C HIS A 247 2.28 -0.51 -33.85
N LEU A 248 1.11 -1.05 -34.22
CA LEU A 248 0.55 -2.23 -33.56
C LEU A 248 1.41 -3.48 -33.78
N GLN A 249 1.97 -3.68 -34.98
CA GLN A 249 2.88 -4.80 -35.25
C GLN A 249 4.16 -4.71 -34.40
N ILE A 250 4.67 -3.49 -34.17
CA ILE A 250 5.80 -3.27 -33.26
C ILE A 250 5.39 -3.65 -31.85
N LEU A 251 4.22 -3.18 -31.36
CA LEU A 251 3.74 -3.52 -30.01
C LEU A 251 3.60 -5.03 -29.79
N LYS A 252 3.20 -5.76 -30.83
CA LYS A 252 3.09 -7.23 -30.80
C LYS A 252 4.43 -7.95 -30.85
N GLY A 253 5.50 -7.27 -31.25
CA GLY A 253 6.80 -7.89 -31.47
C GLY A 253 6.86 -8.68 -32.81
N GLU A 254 5.99 -8.36 -33.78
CA GLU A 254 5.90 -9.02 -35.07
C GLU A 254 6.93 -8.46 -36.08
N VAL A 255 7.50 -7.30 -35.80
CA VAL A 255 8.45 -6.59 -36.66
C VAL A 255 9.63 -6.11 -35.83
N ALA A 256 10.84 -6.44 -36.29
CA ALA A 256 12.06 -5.90 -35.71
C ALA A 256 12.16 -4.39 -35.98
N THR A 257 12.70 -3.66 -35.02
CA THR A 257 12.76 -2.19 -35.07
C THR A 257 14.20 -1.68 -34.93
N GLY A 258 14.42 -0.44 -35.34
CA GLY A 258 15.62 0.31 -34.97
C GLY A 258 15.60 0.69 -33.46
N ALA A 259 16.64 1.37 -33.03
CA ALA A 259 16.73 1.90 -31.67
C ALA A 259 15.56 2.84 -31.37
N ASP A 260 15.15 2.88 -30.11
CA ASP A 260 14.17 3.83 -29.56
C ASP A 260 12.76 3.74 -30.20
N ALA A 261 12.36 2.58 -30.70
CA ALA A 261 11.01 2.39 -31.23
C ALA A 261 9.95 2.26 -30.14
N LEU A 262 10.32 1.84 -28.95
CA LEU A 262 9.47 1.72 -27.77
C LEU A 262 9.97 2.69 -26.70
N MET A 263 9.12 3.60 -26.24
CA MET A 263 9.46 4.58 -25.22
C MET A 263 8.87 4.17 -23.88
N VAL A 264 9.73 3.74 -22.97
CA VAL A 264 9.37 3.30 -21.63
C VAL A 264 9.65 4.42 -20.63
N LYS A 265 8.63 4.82 -19.89
CA LYS A 265 8.68 5.93 -18.95
C LYS A 265 8.84 5.45 -17.52
N ALA A 266 9.90 5.92 -16.87
CA ALA A 266 10.09 5.78 -15.43
C ALA A 266 9.37 6.91 -14.70
N ASN A 267 8.36 6.56 -13.90
CA ASN A 267 7.58 7.51 -13.11
C ASN A 267 7.87 7.32 -11.63
N ASN A 268 9.00 7.88 -11.18
CA ASN A 268 9.47 7.77 -9.80
C ASN A 268 8.79 8.76 -8.88
N ARG A 269 8.50 8.30 -7.68
CA ARG A 269 7.98 9.09 -6.57
C ARG A 269 8.59 8.61 -5.27
N ILE A 270 8.98 9.57 -4.43
CA ILE A 270 9.36 9.33 -3.04
C ILE A 270 8.44 10.18 -2.19
N TYR A 271 7.82 9.56 -1.20
CA TYR A 271 6.90 10.21 -0.29
C TYR A 271 7.42 10.07 1.13
N ASN A 272 7.30 11.14 1.90
CA ASN A 272 7.56 11.12 3.33
C ASN A 272 6.33 11.65 4.06
N ALA A 273 5.94 10.98 5.13
CA ALA A 273 4.86 11.42 6.00
C ALA A 273 5.27 11.21 7.45
N ARG A 274 5.20 12.25 8.27
CA ARG A 274 5.56 12.19 9.69
C ARG A 274 4.62 13.03 10.52
N GLY A 275 4.43 12.62 11.76
CA GLY A 275 3.56 13.39 12.62
C GLY A 275 3.47 12.84 14.02
N MET A 276 2.68 13.54 14.81
CA MET A 276 2.27 13.14 16.15
C MET A 276 0.79 13.45 16.32
N GLN A 277 0.07 12.53 16.93
CA GLN A 277 -1.33 12.73 17.27
C GLN A 277 -1.59 12.28 18.69
N THR A 278 -2.48 12.99 19.41
CA THR A 278 -2.90 12.65 20.74
C THR A 278 -4.42 12.64 20.81
N LYS A 279 -4.94 11.62 21.46
CA LYS A 279 -6.35 11.43 21.77
C LYS A 279 -6.51 11.36 23.30
N ILE A 280 -7.48 12.07 23.81
CA ILE A 280 -7.84 12.11 25.23
C ILE A 280 -9.29 11.65 25.31
N ASP A 281 -9.54 10.54 26.00
CA ASP A 281 -10.86 10.01 26.28
C ASP A 281 -11.16 10.26 27.75
N TYR A 282 -12.24 10.99 28.05
CA TYR A 282 -12.70 11.29 29.42
C TYR A 282 -14.18 11.02 29.57
N HIS A 283 -14.52 10.14 30.48
CA HIS A 283 -15.91 9.84 30.77
C HIS A 283 -16.24 9.96 32.28
N TRP A 284 -17.47 10.33 32.58
CA TRP A 284 -17.93 10.46 33.96
C TRP A 284 -19.44 10.30 34.06
N TYR A 285 -19.91 10.03 35.28
CA TYR A 285 -21.33 10.09 35.63
C TYR A 285 -21.60 11.37 36.41
N ASP A 286 -22.66 12.10 36.06
CA ASP A 286 -23.10 13.26 36.83
C ASP A 286 -23.87 12.83 38.12
N ALA A 287 -24.21 13.80 38.96
CA ALA A 287 -24.95 13.56 40.21
C ALA A 287 -26.37 12.97 39.99
N LYS A 288 -26.89 13.00 38.78
CA LYS A 288 -28.18 12.43 38.37
C LYS A 288 -28.05 11.04 37.78
N GLY A 289 -26.82 10.53 37.66
CA GLY A 289 -26.51 9.22 37.04
C GLY A 289 -26.44 9.24 35.51
N SER A 290 -26.42 10.41 34.87
CA SER A 290 -26.23 10.50 33.44
C SER A 290 -24.76 10.24 33.08
N PHE A 291 -24.54 9.40 32.06
CA PHE A 291 -23.21 9.13 31.52
C PHE A 291 -22.81 10.22 30.53
N HIS A 292 -21.60 10.72 30.67
CA HIS A 292 -20.98 11.68 29.79
C HIS A 292 -19.66 11.13 29.26
N ASP A 293 -19.40 11.31 27.96
CA ASP A 293 -18.19 10.89 27.29
C ASP A 293 -17.69 12.02 26.39
N ILE A 294 -16.42 12.39 26.54
CA ILE A 294 -15.76 13.44 25.77
C ILE A 294 -14.50 12.85 25.18
N GLU A 295 -14.37 12.95 23.88
CA GLU A 295 -13.17 12.64 23.13
C GLU A 295 -12.57 13.93 22.56
N LEU A 296 -11.30 14.20 22.88
CA LEU A 296 -10.53 15.31 22.32
C LEU A 296 -9.33 14.77 21.58
N GLY A 297 -9.12 15.26 20.35
CA GLY A 297 -8.00 14.85 19.53
C GLY A 297 -7.26 16.02 18.89
N GLY A 298 -5.94 15.87 18.75
CA GLY A 298 -5.09 16.80 18.01
C GLY A 298 -4.05 16.06 17.19
N ARG A 299 -3.72 16.58 16.00
CA ARG A 299 -2.69 16.03 15.11
C ARG A 299 -1.81 17.13 14.55
N LEU A 300 -0.51 16.91 14.62
CA LEU A 300 0.49 17.62 13.85
C LEU A 300 1.01 16.66 12.78
N HIS A 301 0.93 17.06 11.51
CA HIS A 301 1.31 16.21 10.40
C HIS A 301 2.05 17.03 9.35
N TYR A 302 3.07 16.43 8.78
CA TYR A 302 3.81 16.95 7.64
C TYR A 302 4.04 15.82 6.64
N ASP A 303 3.75 16.10 5.38
CA ASP A 303 4.08 15.20 4.28
C ASP A 303 4.64 15.95 3.07
N ASP A 304 5.43 15.27 2.28
CA ASP A 304 6.00 15.75 1.02
C ASP A 304 6.04 14.65 -0.04
N GLU A 305 6.13 15.09 -1.29
CA GLU A 305 6.31 14.22 -2.45
C GLU A 305 7.45 14.77 -3.31
N ASP A 306 8.49 13.96 -3.52
CA ASP A 306 9.51 14.19 -4.52
C ASP A 306 9.25 13.31 -5.74
N ARG A 307 9.38 13.91 -6.95
CA ARG A 307 9.10 13.22 -8.20
C ARG A 307 10.10 13.55 -9.28
N PHE A 308 10.58 12.51 -9.94
CA PHE A 308 11.42 12.65 -11.10
C PHE A 308 11.07 11.57 -12.13
N GLN A 309 11.31 11.88 -13.41
CA GLN A 309 10.91 11.04 -14.53
C GLN A 309 11.99 11.08 -15.59
N TRP A 310 12.17 9.94 -16.26
CA TRP A 310 12.93 9.82 -17.49
C TRP A 310 12.24 8.86 -18.45
N GLU A 311 12.71 8.80 -19.68
CA GLU A 311 12.26 7.87 -20.69
C GLU A 311 13.47 7.10 -21.22
N ASP A 312 13.32 5.80 -21.38
CA ASP A 312 14.29 4.89 -22.01
C ASP A 312 13.74 4.39 -23.34
N GLY A 313 14.61 4.31 -24.35
CA GLY A 313 14.26 3.79 -25.65
C GLY A 313 14.64 2.32 -25.80
N TYR A 314 13.74 1.52 -26.33
CA TYR A 314 13.95 0.10 -26.61
C TYR A 314 13.68 -0.25 -28.08
N SER A 315 14.27 -1.36 -28.54
CA SER A 315 14.02 -1.95 -29.85
C SER A 315 13.41 -3.35 -29.71
N ILE A 316 12.67 -3.79 -30.71
CA ILE A 316 12.26 -5.18 -30.88
C ILE A 316 13.32 -5.85 -31.78
N ILE A 317 13.87 -6.98 -31.36
CA ILE A 317 14.91 -7.76 -32.06
C ILE A 317 14.28 -8.98 -32.71
#